data_ed8e4abe70de4293abe4a4003407b427
#
_entry.id   ed8e4abe70de4293abe4a4003407b427
#
_cell.length_a   1.000
_cell.length_b   1.000
_cell.length_c   1.000
_cell.angle_alpha   90.00
_cell.angle_beta   90.00
_cell.angle_gamma   90.00
#
_symmetry.space_group_name_H-M   'P 1'
#
loop_
_entity.id
_entity.type
_entity.pdbx_description
1 polymer ?
#
loop_
_entity_poly.entity_id
_entity_poly.type
_entity_poly.pdbx_seq_one_letter_code
_entity_poly.pdbx_strand_id
1 'polypeptide(L)'
;MRQKLLAAGLGNEVLVDSAGTHAWHRGEPPDPRSVTHAQRRGYELTGLRARPVTQADFESCDFILAMDWDNLTLLEEMCPPQHRTKLGRLSQHARQSKAPVIPDPYQGGAAGFEHVLDLVEDACDGFVEFLRQKKDARRVGTS
;
A
#
# COMPACT_ATOMS: atom_id res chain seq x y z
N MET A 1 -2.85 0.21 6.29
CA MET A 1 -1.41 0.27 6.67
C MET A 1 -1.15 1.10 7.92
N ARG A 2 -1.56 2.37 7.97
CA ARG A 2 -1.26 3.26 9.10
C ARG A 2 -1.64 2.70 10.46
N GLN A 3 -2.86 2.15 10.60
CA GLN A 3 -3.30 1.58 11.87
C GLN A 3 -2.47 0.37 12.30
N LYS A 4 -2.05 -0.45 11.34
CA LYS A 4 -1.23 -1.63 11.63
C LYS A 4 0.18 -1.24 12.06
N LEU A 5 0.71 -0.16 11.50
CA LEU A 5 1.99 0.40 11.94
C LEU A 5 1.90 0.96 13.35
N LEU A 6 0.81 1.67 13.68
CA LEU A 6 0.58 2.16 15.04
C LEU A 6 0.51 1.01 16.04
N ALA A 7 -0.25 -0.03 15.72
CA ALA A 7 -0.39 -1.20 16.58
C ALA A 7 0.95 -1.94 16.79
N ALA A 8 1.85 -1.86 15.83
CA ALA A 8 3.18 -2.48 15.91
C ALA A 8 4.24 -1.58 16.54
N GLY A 9 3.88 -0.36 16.96
CA GLY A 9 4.82 0.60 17.53
C GLY A 9 5.70 1.32 16.52
N LEU A 10 5.34 1.28 15.23
CA LEU A 10 6.11 1.87 14.13
C LEU A 10 5.50 3.16 13.58
N GLY A 11 4.42 3.64 14.16
CA GLY A 11 3.67 4.79 13.63
C GLY A 11 4.49 6.06 13.50
N ASN A 12 5.47 6.28 14.37
CA ASN A 12 6.34 7.46 14.32
C ASN A 12 7.60 7.25 13.47
N GLU A 13 7.88 6.03 13.04
CA GLU A 13 9.10 5.69 12.30
C GLU A 13 8.85 5.47 10.81
N VAL A 14 7.60 5.22 10.42
CA VAL A 14 7.23 4.93 9.04
C VAL A 14 6.13 5.88 8.60
N LEU A 15 6.42 6.64 7.53
CA LEU A 15 5.43 7.50 6.89
C LEU A 15 4.79 6.73 5.74
N VAL A 16 3.47 6.79 5.66
CA VAL A 16 2.69 6.10 4.62
C VAL A 16 1.91 7.11 3.82
N ASP A 17 1.97 6.97 2.50
CA ASP A 17 1.16 7.76 1.59
C ASP A 17 0.62 6.84 0.50
N SER A 18 -0.33 7.32 -0.28
CA SER A 18 -0.90 6.61 -1.39
C SER A 18 -0.98 7.50 -2.62
N ALA A 19 -0.88 6.88 -3.80
CA ALA A 19 -0.94 7.58 -5.07
C ALA A 19 -1.47 6.64 -6.15
N GLY A 20 -1.99 7.22 -7.24
CA GLY A 20 -2.45 6.46 -8.40
C GLY A 20 -1.49 6.58 -9.57
N THR A 21 -1.55 5.62 -10.47
CA THR A 21 -0.77 5.64 -11.71
C THR A 21 -1.40 6.50 -12.80
N HIS A 22 -2.65 6.92 -12.59
CA HIS A 22 -3.39 7.80 -13.50
C HIS A 22 -3.86 9.06 -12.79
N ALA A 23 -3.92 10.18 -13.51
CA ALA A 23 -4.31 11.48 -12.96
C ALA A 23 -5.81 11.76 -13.02
N TRP A 24 -6.62 10.85 -13.60
CA TRP A 24 -8.04 11.07 -13.89
C TRP A 24 -8.89 11.41 -12.67
N HIS A 25 -8.55 10.85 -11.53
CA HIS A 25 -9.30 11.03 -10.28
C HIS A 25 -8.62 11.97 -9.29
N ARG A 26 -7.69 12.78 -9.78
CA ARG A 26 -6.92 13.70 -8.94
C ARG A 26 -7.84 14.59 -8.08
N GLY A 27 -7.61 14.58 -6.78
CA GLY A 27 -8.39 15.36 -5.82
C GLY A 27 -9.72 14.74 -5.42
N GLU A 28 -10.12 13.62 -6.03
CA GLU A 28 -11.36 12.95 -5.67
C GLU A 28 -11.25 12.22 -4.32
N PRO A 29 -12.36 12.18 -3.56
CA PRO A 29 -12.41 11.35 -2.35
C PRO A 29 -12.45 9.87 -2.70
N PRO A 30 -12.20 8.97 -1.74
CA PRO A 30 -12.34 7.53 -1.97
C PRO A 30 -13.78 7.16 -2.32
N ASP A 31 -13.94 6.04 -3.02
CA ASP A 31 -15.25 5.48 -3.35
C ASP A 31 -16.07 5.31 -2.06
N PRO A 32 -17.33 5.81 -2.02
CA PRO A 32 -18.17 5.68 -0.83
C PRO A 32 -18.34 4.23 -0.35
N ARG A 33 -18.35 3.28 -1.26
CA ARG A 33 -18.44 1.86 -0.90
C ARG A 33 -17.20 1.39 -0.17
N SER A 34 -16.01 1.81 -0.61
CA SER A 34 -14.75 1.51 0.07
C SER A 34 -14.74 2.12 1.47
N VAL A 35 -15.20 3.35 1.61
CA VAL A 35 -15.31 4.03 2.92
C VAL A 35 -16.19 3.22 3.86
N THR A 36 -17.37 2.82 3.39
CA THR A 36 -18.35 2.07 4.21
C THR A 36 -17.77 0.74 4.68
N HIS A 37 -17.20 -0.05 3.76
CA HIS A 37 -16.64 -1.35 4.11
C HIS A 37 -15.44 -1.23 5.03
N ALA A 38 -14.56 -0.24 4.80
CA ALA A 38 -13.41 0.00 5.65
C ALA A 38 -13.82 0.44 7.07
N GLN A 39 -14.83 1.30 7.19
CA GLN A 39 -15.33 1.76 8.50
C GLN A 39 -15.85 0.61 9.34
N ARG A 40 -16.49 -0.39 8.75
CA ARG A 40 -16.96 -1.57 9.47
C ARG A 40 -15.83 -2.35 10.13
N ARG A 41 -14.61 -2.21 9.62
CA ARG A 41 -13.39 -2.82 10.18
C ARG A 41 -12.55 -1.82 11.00
N GLY A 42 -13.06 -0.62 11.22
CA GLY A 42 -12.39 0.40 12.02
C GLY A 42 -11.39 1.26 11.26
N TYR A 43 -11.38 1.23 9.93
CA TYR A 43 -10.47 2.05 9.12
C TYR A 43 -11.16 3.32 8.61
N GLU A 44 -10.50 4.45 8.79
CA GLU A 44 -11.01 5.76 8.38
C GLU A 44 -10.36 6.20 7.08
N LEU A 45 -11.17 6.37 6.01
CA LEU A 45 -10.69 6.76 4.69
C LEU A 45 -11.17 8.15 4.26
N THR A 46 -12.06 8.80 4.99
CA THR A 46 -12.77 9.99 4.51
C THR A 46 -11.87 11.20 4.25
N GLY A 47 -10.71 11.28 4.91
CA GLY A 47 -9.76 12.37 4.70
C GLY A 47 -8.85 12.21 3.49
N LEU A 48 -8.88 11.06 2.83
CA LEU A 48 -7.97 10.77 1.71
C LEU A 48 -8.46 11.40 0.41
N ARG A 49 -7.52 11.77 -0.45
CA ARG A 49 -7.79 12.29 -1.79
C ARG A 49 -6.84 11.65 -2.78
N ALA A 50 -7.33 11.36 -3.97
CA ALA A 50 -6.53 10.79 -5.03
C ALA A 50 -5.47 11.80 -5.50
N ARG A 51 -4.26 11.32 -5.72
CA ARG A 51 -3.18 12.08 -6.35
C ARG A 51 -2.38 11.16 -7.27
N PRO A 52 -1.80 11.68 -8.37
CA PRO A 52 -0.92 10.88 -9.19
C PRO A 52 0.45 10.70 -8.55
N VAL A 53 1.14 9.63 -8.90
CA VAL A 53 2.56 9.43 -8.58
C VAL A 53 3.39 10.49 -9.30
N THR A 54 4.42 11.01 -8.63
CA THR A 54 5.36 11.99 -9.18
C THR A 54 6.78 11.47 -9.12
N GLN A 55 7.69 12.13 -9.85
CA GLN A 55 9.12 11.80 -9.78
C GLN A 55 9.71 11.95 -8.38
N ALA A 56 9.20 12.92 -7.61
CA ALA A 56 9.63 13.11 -6.22
C ALA A 56 9.34 11.89 -5.35
N ASP A 57 8.28 11.13 -5.64
CA ASP A 57 7.95 9.93 -4.88
C ASP A 57 9.05 8.87 -4.99
N PHE A 58 9.66 8.72 -6.16
CA PHE A 58 10.74 7.75 -6.35
C PHE A 58 12.00 8.13 -5.57
N GLU A 59 12.24 9.41 -5.37
CA GLU A 59 13.39 9.89 -4.61
C GLU A 59 13.15 9.79 -3.10
N SER A 60 11.98 10.19 -2.63
CA SER A 60 11.69 10.34 -1.21
C SER A 60 11.24 9.06 -0.51
N CYS A 61 10.58 8.15 -1.23
CA CYS A 61 10.10 6.90 -0.63
C CYS A 61 11.18 5.84 -0.58
N ASP A 62 11.19 5.05 0.47
CA ASP A 62 12.07 3.88 0.60
C ASP A 62 11.45 2.64 -0.07
N PHE A 63 10.12 2.52 -0.03
CA PHE A 63 9.37 1.43 -0.64
C PHE A 63 8.20 2.01 -1.42
N ILE A 64 7.98 1.48 -2.61
CA ILE A 64 6.86 1.85 -3.48
C ILE A 64 6.16 0.56 -3.89
N LEU A 65 4.95 0.35 -3.39
CA LEU A 65 4.23 -0.91 -3.52
C LEU A 65 3.03 -0.74 -4.43
N ALA A 66 3.04 -1.45 -5.55
CA ALA A 66 1.94 -1.48 -6.50
C ALA A 66 0.86 -2.48 -6.05
N MET A 67 -0.37 -2.23 -6.45
CA MET A 67 -1.49 -3.15 -6.16
C MET A 67 -1.56 -4.28 -7.18
N ASP A 68 -1.30 -4.00 -8.45
CA ASP A 68 -1.41 -4.97 -9.53
C ASP A 68 -0.27 -4.82 -10.55
N TRP A 69 -0.31 -5.68 -11.58
CA TRP A 69 0.73 -5.68 -12.61
C TRP A 69 0.71 -4.42 -13.47
N ASP A 70 -0.47 -3.86 -13.76
CA ASP A 70 -0.57 -2.64 -14.56
C ASP A 70 0.04 -1.46 -13.82
N ASN A 71 -0.24 -1.32 -12.53
CA ASN A 71 0.40 -0.31 -11.69
C ASN A 71 1.91 -0.48 -11.69
N LEU A 72 2.39 -1.71 -11.50
CA LEU A 72 3.83 -1.98 -11.46
C LEU A 72 4.51 -1.63 -12.77
N THR A 73 3.92 -2.01 -13.90
CA THR A 73 4.45 -1.70 -15.22
C THR A 73 4.58 -0.19 -15.44
N LEU A 74 3.54 0.58 -15.11
CA LEU A 74 3.57 2.03 -15.23
C LEU A 74 4.60 2.66 -14.31
N LEU A 75 4.74 2.15 -13.08
CA LEU A 75 5.77 2.63 -12.16
C LEU A 75 7.17 2.34 -12.68
N GLU A 76 7.39 1.16 -13.25
CA GLU A 76 8.69 0.80 -13.84
C GLU A 76 9.06 1.73 -15.01
N GLU A 77 8.09 2.09 -15.83
CA GLU A 77 8.30 3.02 -16.95
C GLU A 77 8.67 4.43 -16.47
N MET A 78 8.08 4.89 -15.37
CA MET A 78 8.32 6.22 -14.82
C MET A 78 9.59 6.29 -13.95
N CYS A 79 9.98 5.19 -13.36
CA CYS A 79 10.99 5.15 -12.31
C CYS A 79 12.42 5.26 -12.88
N PRO A 80 13.24 6.20 -12.36
CA PRO A 80 14.66 6.22 -12.72
C PRO A 80 15.33 4.90 -12.36
N PRO A 81 16.30 4.42 -13.17
CA PRO A 81 16.96 3.12 -12.93
C PRO A 81 17.55 2.96 -11.53
N GLN A 82 18.07 4.03 -10.94
CA GLN A 82 18.68 3.98 -9.60
C GLN A 82 17.68 3.74 -8.48
N HIS A 83 16.38 3.90 -8.74
CA HIS A 83 15.32 3.71 -7.74
C HIS A 83 14.47 2.46 -7.97
N ARG A 84 14.74 1.68 -9.01
CA ARG A 84 13.92 0.51 -9.36
C ARG A 84 13.87 -0.56 -8.28
N THR A 85 14.89 -0.68 -7.46
CA THR A 85 14.90 -1.64 -6.36
C THR A 85 13.87 -1.34 -5.27
N LYS A 86 13.32 -0.12 -5.25
CA LYS A 86 12.26 0.27 -4.32
C LYS A 86 10.89 -0.27 -4.72
N LEU A 87 10.71 -0.66 -5.98
CA LEU A 87 9.42 -1.08 -6.53
C LEU A 87 9.12 -2.53 -6.17
N GLY A 88 7.85 -2.79 -5.85
CA GLY A 88 7.35 -4.13 -5.59
C GLY A 88 5.83 -4.14 -5.63
N ARG A 89 5.24 -5.28 -5.31
CA ARG A 89 3.79 -5.41 -5.16
C ARG A 89 3.45 -5.62 -3.70
N LEU A 90 2.39 -4.95 -3.23
CA LEU A 90 1.94 -5.12 -1.85
C LEU A 90 1.61 -6.59 -1.55
N SER A 91 0.98 -7.29 -2.51
CA SER A 91 0.62 -8.70 -2.37
C SER A 91 1.80 -9.65 -2.15
N GLN A 92 3.03 -9.25 -2.51
CA GLN A 92 4.23 -10.05 -2.24
C GLN A 92 4.50 -10.24 -0.74
N HIS A 93 3.97 -9.35 0.08
CA HIS A 93 4.14 -9.38 1.53
C HIS A 93 3.04 -10.15 2.25
N ALA A 94 2.02 -10.64 1.54
CA ALA A 94 0.94 -11.40 2.12
C ALA A 94 1.46 -12.65 2.84
N ARG A 95 0.90 -12.93 4.01
CA ARG A 95 1.30 -14.06 4.85
C ARG A 95 0.51 -15.32 4.57
N GLN A 96 -0.77 -15.17 4.25
CA GLN A 96 -1.70 -16.29 4.05
C GLN A 96 -2.17 -16.38 2.60
N SER A 97 -2.46 -15.24 1.98
CA SER A 97 -2.92 -15.20 0.60
C SER A 97 -1.78 -15.47 -0.38
N LYS A 98 -2.08 -16.22 -1.44
CA LYS A 98 -1.18 -16.45 -2.57
C LYS A 98 -1.58 -15.63 -3.79
N ALA A 99 -2.55 -14.73 -3.66
CA ALA A 99 -2.98 -13.88 -4.76
C ALA A 99 -1.80 -13.00 -5.23
N PRO A 100 -1.51 -12.97 -6.54
CA PRO A 100 -0.37 -12.21 -7.04
C PRO A 100 -0.61 -10.70 -7.06
N VAL A 101 -1.86 -10.28 -7.01
CA VAL A 101 -2.26 -8.87 -7.07
C VAL A 101 -3.41 -8.61 -6.11
N ILE A 102 -3.63 -7.31 -5.82
CA ILE A 102 -4.82 -6.83 -5.11
C ILE A 102 -5.73 -6.21 -6.16
N PRO A 103 -6.87 -6.84 -6.49
CA PRO A 103 -7.73 -6.36 -7.55
C PRO A 103 -8.48 -5.10 -7.16
N ASP A 104 -8.97 -4.36 -8.17
CA ASP A 104 -9.87 -3.25 -7.97
C ASP A 104 -11.27 -3.80 -7.66
N PRO A 105 -11.91 -3.40 -6.55
CA PRO A 105 -13.22 -3.92 -6.18
C PRO A 105 -14.39 -3.31 -6.94
N TYR A 106 -14.13 -2.41 -7.88
CA TYR A 106 -15.13 -1.55 -8.52
C TYR A 106 -16.34 -2.32 -9.08
N GLN A 107 -16.12 -3.50 -9.66
CA GLN A 107 -17.18 -4.29 -10.28
C GLN A 107 -17.64 -5.48 -9.43
N GLY A 108 -17.05 -5.69 -8.26
CA GLY A 108 -17.27 -6.90 -7.47
C GLY A 108 -18.41 -6.84 -6.45
N GLY A 109 -19.14 -5.73 -6.35
CA GLY A 109 -20.16 -5.56 -5.32
C GLY A 109 -19.60 -5.64 -3.90
N ALA A 110 -20.48 -5.88 -2.91
CA ALA A 110 -20.07 -5.94 -1.50
C ALA A 110 -19.04 -7.04 -1.23
N ALA A 111 -19.22 -8.23 -1.80
CA ALA A 111 -18.28 -9.33 -1.63
C ALA A 111 -16.89 -8.99 -2.21
N GLY A 112 -16.83 -8.26 -3.32
CA GLY A 112 -15.59 -7.81 -3.91
C GLY A 112 -14.83 -6.84 -3.02
N PHE A 113 -15.53 -5.87 -2.42
CA PHE A 113 -14.93 -4.93 -1.48
C PHE A 113 -14.37 -5.64 -0.24
N GLU A 114 -15.13 -6.58 0.33
CA GLU A 114 -14.68 -7.35 1.48
C GLU A 114 -13.48 -8.22 1.16
N HIS A 115 -13.47 -8.86 0.00
CA HIS A 115 -12.34 -9.67 -0.46
C HIS A 115 -11.07 -8.82 -0.60
N VAL A 116 -11.16 -7.64 -1.20
CA VAL A 116 -10.03 -6.74 -1.33
C VAL A 116 -9.51 -6.32 0.03
N LEU A 117 -10.39 -6.00 0.98
CA LEU A 117 -9.97 -5.67 2.35
C LEU A 117 -9.23 -6.83 3.01
N ASP A 118 -9.69 -8.07 2.82
CA ASP A 118 -9.00 -9.26 3.33
C ASP A 118 -7.56 -9.34 2.77
N LEU A 119 -7.40 -9.15 1.47
CA LEU A 119 -6.10 -9.20 0.82
C LEU A 119 -5.19 -8.06 1.29
N VAL A 120 -5.73 -6.85 1.42
CA VAL A 120 -4.99 -5.68 1.88
C VAL A 120 -4.54 -5.86 3.33
N GLU A 121 -5.43 -6.33 4.20
CA GLU A 121 -5.07 -6.55 5.60
C GLU A 121 -3.94 -7.57 5.74
N ASP A 122 -4.06 -8.70 5.04
CA ASP A 122 -3.04 -9.75 5.06
C ASP A 122 -1.69 -9.24 4.53
N ALA A 123 -1.68 -8.55 3.40
CA ALA A 123 -0.46 -8.01 2.82
C ALA A 123 0.16 -6.91 3.71
N CYS A 124 -0.67 -6.07 4.32
CA CYS A 124 -0.19 -5.03 5.24
C CYS A 124 0.41 -5.65 6.51
N ASP A 125 -0.21 -6.69 7.05
CA ASP A 125 0.35 -7.41 8.20
C ASP A 125 1.74 -7.97 7.88
N GLY A 126 1.88 -8.58 6.71
CA GLY A 126 3.17 -9.12 6.26
C GLY A 126 4.22 -8.04 6.03
N PHE A 127 3.83 -6.91 5.46
CA PHE A 127 4.75 -5.79 5.23
C PHE A 127 5.21 -5.15 6.55
N VAL A 128 4.30 -4.97 7.50
CA VAL A 128 4.66 -4.46 8.83
C VAL A 128 5.65 -5.38 9.52
N GLU A 129 5.44 -6.69 9.45
CA GLU A 129 6.39 -7.66 10.01
C GLU A 129 7.75 -7.60 9.31
N PHE A 130 7.77 -7.44 8.00
CA PHE A 130 8.99 -7.26 7.22
C PHE A 130 9.77 -6.02 7.70
N LEU A 131 9.08 -4.90 7.96
CA LEU A 131 9.71 -3.68 8.46
C LEU A 131 10.25 -3.87 9.88
N ARG A 132 9.53 -4.58 10.74
CA ARG A 132 9.99 -4.90 12.09
C ARG A 132 11.27 -5.71 12.06
N GLN A 133 11.34 -6.72 11.22
CA GLN A 133 12.53 -7.55 11.06
C GLN A 133 13.72 -6.75 10.56
N LYS A 134 13.52 -5.83 9.61
CA LYS A 134 14.56 -4.93 9.14
C LYS A 134 15.08 -4.01 10.24
N LYS A 135 14.21 -3.48 11.07
CA LYS A 135 14.58 -2.63 12.20
C LYS A 135 15.41 -3.41 13.20
N ASP A 136 15.00 -4.61 13.56
CA ASP A 136 15.71 -5.46 14.50
C ASP A 136 17.09 -5.86 13.96
N ALA A 137 17.18 -6.21 12.67
CA ALA A 137 18.44 -6.52 12.01
C ALA A 137 19.39 -5.32 12.01
N ARG A 138 18.89 -4.09 11.79
CA ARG A 138 19.70 -2.87 11.87
C ARG A 138 20.25 -2.65 13.27
N ARG A 139 19.45 -2.87 14.31
CA ARG A 139 19.90 -2.73 15.69
C ARG A 139 21.04 -3.70 16.01
N VAL A 140 20.94 -4.92 15.53
CA VAL A 140 21.99 -5.93 15.69
C VAL A 140 23.22 -5.58 14.86
N GLY A 141 23.01 -5.12 13.63
CA GLY A 141 24.09 -4.79 12.69
C GLY A 141 24.88 -3.53 13.06
N THR A 142 24.33 -2.64 13.89
CA THR A 142 25.00 -1.41 14.34
C THR A 142 25.72 -1.55 15.66
N SER A 143 25.54 -2.66 16.32
CA SER A 143 26.27 -2.97 17.55
C SER A 143 27.64 -3.63 17.28
#